data_91c00e7810e39213b5a7db1f547960c8
#
_entry.id   91c00e7810e39213b5a7db1f547960c8
#
_cell.length_a   1.000
_cell.length_b   1.000
_cell.length_c   1.000
_cell.angle_alpha   90.00
_cell.angle_beta   90.00
_cell.angle_gamma   90.00
#
_symmetry.space_group_name_H-M   'P 1'
#
loop_
_entity.id
_entity.type
_entity.pdbx_description
1 polymer ?
#
loop_
_entity_poly.entity_id
_entity_poly.type
_entity_poly.pdbx_seq_one_letter_code
_entity_poly.pdbx_strand_id
1 'polypeptide(L)'
;MKKLDYPLCDFKDVLNTCAKGMEQVNVRNTFLTAVPDLVYLGLQYEQLVKKGELYKFPRIENIKRKTVVVPPLTKSKLVNLYANNLRNKEKPARSLYEYLLASANEKCPFCGDIGRPKNLDHFLPLA
;
A
#
# COMPACT_ATOMS: atom_id res chain seq x y z
N MET A 1 5.70 1.77 21.67
CA MET A 1 4.92 1.93 20.42
C MET A 1 3.43 1.88 20.73
N LYS A 2 2.67 2.80 20.18
CA LYS A 2 1.22 2.89 20.42
C LYS A 2 0.48 2.16 19.32
N LYS A 3 -0.50 1.34 19.69
CA LYS A 3 -1.35 0.65 18.72
C LYS A 3 -2.36 1.63 18.11
N LEU A 4 -2.47 1.62 16.80
CA LEU A 4 -3.49 2.37 16.06
C LEU A 4 -4.66 1.45 15.69
N ASP A 5 -5.85 2.04 15.54
CA ASP A 5 -7.01 1.31 15.06
C ASP A 5 -6.85 0.94 13.58
N TYR A 6 -7.49 -0.16 13.17
CA TYR A 6 -7.53 -0.55 11.77
C TYR A 6 -8.24 0.53 10.94
N PRO A 7 -7.72 0.88 9.76
CA PRO A 7 -8.40 1.83 8.89
C PRO A 7 -9.72 1.24 8.38
N LEU A 8 -10.77 2.09 8.36
CA LEU A 8 -12.10 1.73 7.87
C LEU A 8 -12.15 1.88 6.34
N CYS A 9 -11.30 1.17 5.62
CA CYS A 9 -11.27 1.20 4.17
C CYS A 9 -11.03 -0.21 3.60
N ASP A 10 -11.70 -0.48 2.47
CA ASP A 10 -11.54 -1.73 1.75
C ASP A 10 -10.31 -1.62 0.82
N PHE A 11 -9.45 -2.61 0.85
CA PHE A 11 -8.25 -2.66 0.01
C PHE A 11 -8.58 -2.58 -1.48
N LYS A 12 -9.66 -3.25 -1.92
CA LYS A 12 -10.13 -3.17 -3.31
C LYS A 12 -10.51 -1.73 -3.69
N ASP A 13 -11.20 -1.01 -2.82
CA ASP A 13 -11.59 0.37 -3.06
C ASP A 13 -10.36 1.28 -3.14
N VAL A 14 -9.34 1.03 -2.33
CA VAL A 14 -8.06 1.75 -2.39
C VAL A 14 -7.41 1.55 -3.75
N LEU A 15 -7.34 0.32 -4.24
CA LEU A 15 -6.75 0.01 -5.54
C LEU A 15 -7.53 0.66 -6.69
N ASN A 16 -8.85 0.62 -6.64
CA ASN A 16 -9.70 1.28 -7.64
C ASN A 16 -9.53 2.80 -7.62
N THR A 17 -9.36 3.39 -6.45
CA THR A 17 -9.10 4.83 -6.31
C THR A 17 -7.73 5.18 -6.91
N CYS A 18 -6.72 4.35 -6.70
CA CYS A 18 -5.42 4.52 -7.36
C CYS A 18 -5.56 4.48 -8.89
N ALA A 19 -6.36 3.56 -9.40
CA ALA A 19 -6.61 3.45 -10.84
C ALA A 19 -7.25 4.72 -11.42
N LYS A 20 -8.17 5.33 -10.70
CA LYS A 20 -8.80 6.60 -11.12
C LYS A 20 -7.80 7.74 -11.29
N GLY A 21 -6.70 7.71 -10.56
CA GLY A 21 -5.63 8.70 -10.67
C GLY A 21 -4.67 8.46 -11.83
N MET A 22 -4.78 7.35 -12.54
CA MET A 22 -3.92 7.02 -13.68
C MET A 22 -4.45 7.68 -14.94
N GLU A 23 -3.66 8.55 -15.54
CA GLU A 23 -4.10 9.33 -16.71
C GLU A 23 -4.08 8.50 -18.00
N GLN A 24 -3.11 7.61 -18.15
CA GLN A 24 -2.98 6.78 -19.34
C GLN A 24 -3.90 5.56 -19.27
N VAL A 25 -4.79 5.44 -20.26
CA VAL A 25 -5.78 4.35 -20.31
C VAL A 25 -5.12 2.96 -20.31
N ASN A 26 -4.04 2.79 -21.07
CA ASN A 26 -3.33 1.51 -21.14
C ASN A 26 -2.73 1.12 -19.79
N VAL A 27 -2.12 2.06 -19.09
CA VAL A 27 -1.54 1.84 -17.75
C VAL A 27 -2.65 1.49 -16.76
N ARG A 28 -3.76 2.21 -16.80
CA ARG A 28 -4.93 1.94 -15.96
C ARG A 28 -5.50 0.54 -16.19
N ASN A 29 -5.70 0.15 -17.44
CA ASN A 29 -6.25 -1.16 -17.78
C ASN A 29 -5.32 -2.29 -17.37
N THR A 30 -4.02 -2.12 -17.57
CA THR A 30 -3.01 -3.08 -17.13
C THR A 30 -3.06 -3.26 -15.62
N PHE A 31 -3.16 -2.17 -14.87
CA PHE A 31 -3.27 -2.23 -13.42
C PHE A 31 -4.57 -2.90 -12.97
N LEU A 32 -5.70 -2.53 -13.57
CA LEU A 32 -7.01 -3.12 -13.21
C LEU A 32 -7.06 -4.62 -13.46
N THR A 33 -6.32 -5.12 -14.45
CA THR A 33 -6.20 -6.57 -14.71
C THR A 33 -5.56 -7.30 -13.52
N ALA A 34 -4.64 -6.67 -12.81
CA ALA A 34 -3.96 -7.26 -11.67
C ALA A 34 -4.71 -7.08 -10.33
N VAL A 35 -5.76 -6.24 -10.28
CA VAL A 35 -6.48 -5.94 -9.02
C VAL A 35 -7.01 -7.20 -8.32
N PRO A 36 -7.65 -8.19 -8.99
CA PRO A 36 -8.10 -9.39 -8.30
C PRO A 36 -6.97 -10.14 -7.57
N ASP A 37 -5.81 -10.27 -8.19
CA ASP A 37 -4.66 -10.95 -7.59
C ASP A 37 -4.09 -10.14 -6.43
N LEU A 38 -4.03 -8.82 -6.56
CA LEU A 38 -3.61 -7.93 -5.48
C LEU A 38 -4.55 -8.00 -4.28
N VAL A 39 -5.86 -8.05 -4.51
CA VAL A 39 -6.86 -8.22 -3.44
C VAL A 39 -6.68 -9.54 -2.72
N TYR A 40 -6.44 -10.62 -3.46
CA TYR A 40 -6.18 -11.94 -2.87
C TYR A 40 -4.93 -11.92 -1.97
N LEU A 41 -3.84 -11.33 -2.44
CA LEU A 41 -2.62 -11.18 -1.66
C LEU A 41 -2.84 -10.30 -0.42
N GLY A 42 -3.62 -9.25 -0.55
CA GLY A 42 -3.98 -8.38 0.57
C GLY A 42 -4.75 -9.12 1.67
N LEU A 43 -5.68 -9.99 1.29
CA LEU A 43 -6.40 -10.84 2.24
C LEU A 43 -5.47 -11.84 2.94
N GLN A 44 -4.56 -12.47 2.22
CA GLN A 44 -3.55 -13.35 2.82
C GLN A 44 -2.67 -12.60 3.81
N TYR A 45 -2.20 -11.41 3.42
CA TYR A 45 -1.40 -10.56 4.29
C TYR A 45 -2.14 -10.25 5.59
N GLU A 46 -3.39 -9.81 5.50
CA GLU A 46 -4.21 -9.48 6.67
C GLU A 46 -4.40 -10.68 7.60
N GLN A 47 -4.69 -11.84 7.05
CA GLN A 47 -4.86 -13.06 7.84
C GLN A 47 -3.58 -13.46 8.57
N LEU A 48 -2.43 -13.38 7.90
CA LEU A 48 -1.14 -13.71 8.50
C LEU A 48 -0.74 -12.71 9.59
N VAL A 49 -1.04 -11.43 9.39
CA VAL A 49 -0.81 -10.39 10.41
C VAL A 49 -1.63 -10.70 11.67
N LYS A 50 -2.91 -11.04 11.53
CA LYS A 50 -3.79 -11.38 12.65
C LYS A 50 -3.31 -12.60 13.45
N LYS A 51 -2.67 -13.56 12.77
CA LYS A 51 -2.13 -14.78 13.39
C LYS A 51 -0.70 -14.61 13.93
N GLY A 52 -0.06 -13.47 13.69
CA GLY A 52 1.35 -13.28 14.01
C GLY A 52 2.30 -14.11 13.15
N GLU A 53 1.85 -14.52 11.95
CA GLU A 53 2.58 -15.42 11.05
C GLU A 53 3.02 -14.74 9.75
N LEU A 54 3.28 -13.43 9.79
CA LEU A 54 3.63 -12.66 8.59
C LEU A 54 4.86 -13.20 7.86
N TYR A 55 5.76 -13.88 8.57
CA TYR A 55 6.92 -14.53 7.96
C TYR A 55 6.56 -15.63 6.94
N LYS A 56 5.33 -16.13 6.95
CA LYS A 56 4.82 -17.10 5.96
C LYS A 56 4.31 -16.45 4.67
N PHE A 57 4.24 -15.11 4.63
CA PHE A 57 3.78 -14.43 3.41
C PHE A 57 4.73 -14.71 2.24
N PRO A 58 4.19 -14.97 1.03
CA PRO A 58 5.01 -15.28 -0.13
C PRO A 58 6.09 -14.22 -0.37
N ARG A 59 7.31 -14.69 -0.62
CA ARG A 59 8.47 -13.85 -0.86
C ARG A 59 9.13 -14.25 -2.17
N ILE A 60 9.48 -13.25 -2.96
CA ILE A 60 10.25 -13.44 -4.18
C ILE A 60 11.68 -12.98 -3.91
N GLU A 61 12.65 -13.86 -4.09
CA GLU A 61 14.06 -13.53 -3.92
C GLU A 61 14.65 -12.88 -5.18
N ASN A 62 15.73 -12.09 -4.99
CA ASN A 62 16.47 -11.45 -6.08
C ASN A 62 15.60 -10.58 -7.00
N ILE A 63 14.67 -9.82 -6.42
CA ILE A 63 13.79 -8.94 -7.17
C ILE A 63 14.55 -7.77 -7.75
N LYS A 64 14.45 -7.62 -9.09
CA LYS A 64 14.95 -6.46 -9.83
C LYS A 64 13.77 -5.57 -10.23
N ARG A 65 14.04 -4.34 -10.65
CA ARG A 65 12.99 -3.39 -11.05
C ARG A 65 12.05 -3.93 -12.13
N LYS A 66 12.58 -4.70 -13.06
CA LYS A 66 11.80 -5.30 -14.17
C LYS A 66 11.20 -6.66 -13.84
N THR A 67 11.43 -7.21 -12.66
CA THR A 67 10.86 -8.49 -12.26
C THR A 67 9.34 -8.38 -12.12
N VAL A 68 8.61 -9.27 -12.79
CA VAL A 68 7.15 -9.36 -12.65
C VAL A 68 6.83 -9.96 -11.29
N VAL A 69 6.09 -9.22 -10.47
CA VAL A 69 5.73 -9.63 -9.11
C VAL A 69 4.30 -10.15 -9.07
N VAL A 70 3.36 -9.35 -9.54
CA VAL A 70 1.95 -9.73 -9.71
C VAL A 70 1.61 -9.50 -11.18
N PRO A 71 1.50 -10.53 -12.02
CA PRO A 71 1.29 -10.33 -13.44
C PRO A 71 0.07 -9.45 -13.74
N PRO A 72 0.18 -8.46 -14.62
CA PRO A 72 1.34 -8.08 -15.44
C PRO A 72 2.25 -7.02 -14.79
N LEU A 73 2.16 -6.77 -13.49
CA LEU A 73 2.87 -5.70 -12.81
C LEU A 73 4.29 -6.10 -12.41
N THR A 74 5.26 -5.23 -12.72
CA THR A 74 6.64 -5.35 -12.27
C THR A 74 6.84 -4.67 -10.91
N LYS A 75 7.97 -4.94 -10.25
CA LYS A 75 8.35 -4.24 -9.02
C LYS A 75 8.33 -2.72 -9.22
N SER A 76 8.90 -2.24 -10.32
CA SER A 76 8.94 -0.81 -10.63
C SER A 76 7.53 -0.20 -10.68
N LYS A 77 6.58 -0.88 -11.31
CA LYS A 77 5.19 -0.41 -11.40
C LYS A 77 4.51 -0.37 -10.03
N LEU A 78 4.76 -1.35 -9.17
CA LEU A 78 4.21 -1.38 -7.82
C LEU A 78 4.79 -0.29 -6.93
N VAL A 79 6.09 -0.04 -7.01
CA VAL A 79 6.72 1.07 -6.28
C VAL A 79 6.18 2.42 -6.76
N ASN A 80 6.02 2.59 -8.07
CA ASN A 80 5.44 3.81 -8.64
C ASN A 80 3.97 4.00 -8.25
N LEU A 81 3.24 2.93 -8.04
CA LEU A 81 1.86 3.00 -7.54
C LEU A 81 1.81 3.78 -6.22
N TYR A 82 2.66 3.44 -5.27
CA TYR A 82 2.74 4.16 -4.00
C TYR A 82 3.16 5.61 -4.21
N ALA A 83 4.28 5.83 -4.90
CA ALA A 83 4.87 7.16 -5.03
C ALA A 83 4.00 8.13 -5.84
N ASN A 84 3.40 7.65 -6.93
CA ASN A 84 2.69 8.51 -7.88
C ASN A 84 1.18 8.59 -7.63
N ASN A 85 0.58 7.64 -6.92
CA ASN A 85 -0.86 7.62 -6.72
C ASN A 85 -1.27 7.80 -5.27
N LEU A 86 -0.62 7.11 -4.34
CA LEU A 86 -0.98 7.19 -2.93
C LEU A 86 -0.34 8.40 -2.25
N ARG A 87 0.96 8.58 -2.42
CA ARG A 87 1.71 9.67 -1.77
C ARG A 87 1.52 11.01 -2.48
N ASN A 88 1.24 11.02 -3.78
CA ASN A 88 1.10 12.25 -4.55
C ASN A 88 -0.13 13.04 -4.11
N LYS A 89 0.10 14.31 -3.71
CA LYS A 89 -0.94 15.19 -3.17
C LYS A 89 -2.06 15.53 -4.16
N GLU A 90 -1.80 15.41 -5.45
CA GLU A 90 -2.75 15.74 -6.51
C GLU A 90 -3.60 14.56 -6.98
N LYS A 91 -3.38 13.36 -6.42
CA LYS A 91 -4.08 12.15 -6.84
C LYS A 91 -5.20 11.74 -5.87
N PRO A 92 -6.28 11.10 -6.37
CA PRO A 92 -7.43 10.74 -5.54
C PRO A 92 -7.10 9.88 -4.31
N ALA A 93 -6.16 8.93 -4.45
CA ALA A 93 -5.79 8.04 -3.36
C ALA A 93 -5.04 8.74 -2.22
N ARG A 94 -4.62 9.99 -2.40
CA ARG A 94 -3.98 10.78 -1.32
C ARG A 94 -4.89 10.93 -0.11
N SER A 95 -6.21 10.92 -0.29
CA SER A 95 -7.16 10.99 0.83
C SER A 95 -6.96 9.85 1.84
N LEU A 96 -6.64 8.64 1.37
CA LEU A 96 -6.30 7.54 2.26
C LEU A 96 -5.01 7.81 3.03
N TYR A 97 -3.99 8.33 2.35
CA TYR A 97 -2.71 8.68 2.98
C TYR A 97 -2.92 9.69 4.12
N GLU A 98 -3.71 10.74 3.86
CA GLU A 98 -4.06 11.75 4.87
C GLU A 98 -4.87 11.14 6.02
N TYR A 99 -5.81 10.24 5.71
CA TYR A 99 -6.59 9.54 6.71
C TYR A 99 -5.70 8.73 7.65
N LEU A 100 -4.72 8.00 7.11
CA LEU A 100 -3.80 7.19 7.91
C LEU A 100 -2.88 8.08 8.78
N LEU A 101 -2.42 9.20 8.26
CA LEU A 101 -1.65 10.16 9.07
C LEU A 101 -2.50 10.73 10.21
N ALA A 102 -3.76 11.09 9.92
CA ALA A 102 -4.68 11.65 10.92
C ALA A 102 -5.04 10.62 12.00
N SER A 103 -5.01 9.32 11.70
CA SER A 103 -5.34 8.27 12.67
C SER A 103 -4.39 8.24 13.87
N ALA A 104 -3.21 8.82 13.74
CA ALA A 104 -2.23 8.95 14.84
C ALA A 104 -2.52 10.15 15.75
N ASN A 105 -3.59 10.93 15.52
CA ASN A 105 -3.93 12.15 16.26
C ASN A 105 -2.77 13.13 16.37
N GLU A 106 -2.05 13.32 15.27
CA GLU A 106 -0.85 14.17 15.18
C GLU A 106 0.31 13.74 16.08
N LYS A 107 0.27 12.53 16.62
CA LYS A 107 1.32 11.99 17.48
C LYS A 107 1.93 10.75 16.89
N CYS A 108 3.27 10.66 16.90
CA CYS A 108 3.99 9.52 16.35
C CYS A 108 3.82 8.26 17.24
N PRO A 109 3.27 7.15 16.73
CA PRO A 109 3.11 5.94 17.54
C PRO A 109 4.45 5.29 17.93
N PHE A 110 5.52 5.47 17.14
CA PHE A 110 6.85 4.94 17.46
C PHE A 110 7.56 5.75 18.53
N CYS A 111 7.32 7.07 18.59
CA CYS A 111 7.96 7.95 19.55
C CYS A 111 7.21 8.05 20.89
N GLY A 112 6.09 7.34 21.05
CA GLY A 112 5.29 7.45 22.26
C GLY A 112 4.71 8.86 22.48
N ASP A 113 4.16 9.45 21.44
CA ASP A 113 3.51 10.77 21.45
C ASP A 113 4.46 11.97 21.51
N ILE A 114 5.76 11.78 21.30
CA ILE A 114 6.75 12.86 21.35
C ILE A 114 6.77 13.68 20.07
N GLY A 115 6.70 13.02 18.91
CA GLY A 115 6.76 13.67 17.60
C GLY A 115 5.45 13.59 16.83
N ARG A 116 5.37 14.37 15.72
CA ARG A 116 4.25 14.30 14.77
C ARG A 116 4.63 13.43 13.58
N PRO A 117 3.73 12.51 13.13
CA PRO A 117 3.99 11.77 11.91
C PRO A 117 3.84 12.69 10.69
N LYS A 118 4.84 12.68 9.82
CA LYS A 118 4.82 13.45 8.56
C LYS A 118 4.68 12.56 7.33
N ASN A 119 5.12 11.31 7.45
CA ASN A 119 5.09 10.34 6.36
C ASN A 119 4.58 8.99 6.85
N LEU A 120 4.04 8.21 5.95
CA LEU A 120 3.78 6.79 6.18
C LEU A 120 5.04 6.01 5.83
N ASP A 121 5.42 5.10 6.71
CA ASP A 121 6.55 4.21 6.49
C ASP A 121 6.05 2.77 6.36
N HIS A 122 6.86 1.94 5.71
CA HIS A 122 6.53 0.54 5.52
C HIS A 122 7.09 -0.29 6.67
N PHE A 123 6.25 -1.15 7.25
CA PHE A 123 6.70 -2.11 8.27
C PHE A 123 7.68 -3.13 7.67
N LEU A 124 7.40 -3.57 6.43
CA LEU A 124 8.31 -4.42 5.67
C LEU A 124 9.01 -3.59 4.59
N PRO A 125 10.25 -3.98 4.19
CA PRO A 125 10.95 -3.28 3.12
C PRO A 125 10.15 -3.26 1.82
N LEU A 126 10.31 -2.20 1.04
CA LEU A 126 9.81 -2.12 -0.33
C LEU A 126 10.64 -3.07 -1.22
N ALA A 127 10.19 -4.29 -1.35
CA ALA A 127 10.92 -5.33 -2.10
C ALA A 127 10.18 -5.73 -3.36
#